data_3bf4aeb0a6dfe625508c0c0191c16df0
#
_entry.id   3bf4aeb0a6dfe625508c0c0191c16df0
#
_cell.length_a   1.000
_cell.length_b   1.000
_cell.length_c   1.000
_cell.angle_alpha   90.00
_cell.angle_beta   90.00
_cell.angle_gamma   90.00
#
_symmetry.space_group_name_H-M   'P 1'
#
loop_
_entity.id
_entity.type
_entity.pdbx_description
1 polymer ?
#
loop_
_entity_poly.entity_id
_entity_poly.type
_entity_poly.pdbx_seq_one_letter_code
_entity_poly.pdbx_strand_id
1 'polypeptide(L)'
;NTYGMLMYSKYKLINPQVKFLVDKGIPSIHTKMLLPSKDTIQLYSIHPTPPMPQHNPLSTDRDSEMMKIANLSRTSTYPVLVMGDFNDVAWSNTTSLFQNVGELLDIRKGRGVYNTYNANSLIFRWPLDHIFCSKEFRLISLKLGEDINSDHLPTYAKFSFEPEKAAEQQPKKPSERQLKNAKEQAVRVQL
;
A
#
# COMPACT_ATOMS: atom_id res chain seq x y z
N ASN A 1 18.36 -9.45 9.91
CA ASN A 1 17.55 -8.32 9.49
C ASN A 1 16.08 -8.67 9.68
N THR A 2 15.40 -8.00 10.58
CA THR A 2 14.03 -8.32 10.98
C THR A 2 13.02 -7.91 9.90
N TYR A 3 13.37 -6.90 9.07
CA TYR A 3 12.55 -6.42 7.97
C TYR A 3 13.27 -6.68 6.65
N GLY A 4 12.71 -7.57 5.86
CA GLY A 4 13.16 -7.87 4.52
C GLY A 4 11.99 -7.82 3.54
N MET A 5 12.29 -7.51 2.27
CA MET A 5 11.29 -7.46 1.23
C MET A 5 11.87 -8.04 -0.06
N LEU A 6 11.08 -8.87 -0.74
CA LEU A 6 11.43 -9.44 -2.03
C LEU A 6 10.32 -9.14 -3.03
N MET A 7 10.70 -8.84 -4.26
CA MET A 7 9.77 -8.67 -5.37
C MET A 7 10.20 -9.53 -6.54
N TYR A 8 9.28 -10.37 -7.00
CA TYR A 8 9.43 -11.16 -8.22
C TYR A 8 8.42 -10.71 -9.26
N SER A 9 8.81 -10.68 -10.51
CA SER A 9 7.93 -10.28 -11.60
C SER A 9 8.18 -11.11 -12.85
N LYS A 10 7.10 -11.53 -13.52
CA LYS A 10 7.15 -12.09 -14.87
C LYS A 10 7.26 -11.00 -15.93
N TYR A 11 6.92 -9.76 -15.58
CA TYR A 11 7.00 -8.61 -16.46
C TYR A 11 8.25 -7.82 -16.19
N LYS A 12 8.71 -7.08 -17.20
CA LYS A 12 9.93 -6.28 -17.11
C LYS A 12 9.75 -5.17 -16.06
N LEU A 13 10.62 -5.19 -15.05
CA LEU A 13 10.77 -4.08 -14.11
C LEU A 13 11.72 -3.03 -14.70
N ILE A 14 11.35 -1.77 -14.57
CA ILE A 14 12.10 -0.63 -15.10
C ILE A 14 12.58 0.20 -13.91
N ASN A 15 13.91 0.37 -13.80
CA ASN A 15 14.57 1.12 -12.75
C ASN A 15 14.11 0.73 -11.33
N PRO A 16 14.20 -0.57 -10.94
CA PRO A 16 13.86 -0.98 -9.60
C PRO A 16 14.83 -0.36 -8.59
N GLN A 17 14.28 0.21 -7.53
CA GLN A 17 15.05 0.85 -6.47
C GLN A 17 14.54 0.41 -5.11
N VAL A 18 15.46 0.13 -4.20
CA VAL A 18 15.18 0.00 -2.77
C VAL A 18 15.36 1.39 -2.15
N LYS A 19 14.35 1.86 -1.45
CA LYS A 19 14.33 3.15 -0.76
C LYS A 19 14.17 2.95 0.74
N PHE A 20 14.76 3.83 1.50
CA PHE A 20 14.63 3.95 2.94
C PHE A 20 14.05 5.33 3.23
N LEU A 21 12.72 5.42 3.29
CA LEU A 21 12.03 6.71 3.30
C LEU A 21 12.02 7.38 4.68
N VAL A 22 12.01 6.59 5.73
CA VAL A 22 11.94 7.06 7.12
C VAL A 22 13.06 6.45 7.94
N ASP A 23 13.06 5.14 8.08
CA ASP A 23 14.07 4.40 8.83
C ASP A 23 15.08 3.74 7.88
N LYS A 24 16.37 3.79 8.23
CA LYS A 24 17.46 3.16 7.46
C LYS A 24 17.39 1.62 7.43
N GLY A 25 16.65 1.02 8.35
CA GLY A 25 16.44 -0.42 8.44
C GLY A 25 15.19 -0.92 7.71
N ILE A 26 14.29 -0.03 7.30
CA ILE A 26 12.99 -0.35 6.73
C ILE A 26 12.96 -0.04 5.23
N PRO A 27 13.09 -1.08 4.38
CA PRO A 27 13.10 -0.87 2.93
C PRO A 27 11.70 -0.75 2.35
N SER A 28 11.56 0.04 1.29
CA SER A 28 10.45 -0.02 0.35
C SER A 28 10.98 -0.23 -1.08
N ILE A 29 10.22 -0.89 -1.95
CA ILE A 29 10.62 -1.15 -3.33
C ILE A 29 9.79 -0.25 -4.25
N HIS A 30 10.49 0.56 -5.03
CA HIS A 30 9.91 1.47 -6.01
C HIS A 30 10.37 1.07 -7.40
N THR A 31 9.45 0.78 -8.28
CA THR A 31 9.79 0.40 -9.66
C THR A 31 8.64 0.73 -10.61
N LYS A 32 8.95 0.85 -11.88
CA LYS A 32 7.92 0.79 -12.92
C LYS A 32 7.85 -0.63 -13.47
N MET A 33 6.70 -1.02 -13.97
CA MET A 33 6.49 -2.31 -14.61
C MET A 33 5.88 -2.11 -16.00
N LEU A 34 6.47 -2.76 -17.00
CA LEU A 34 5.94 -2.78 -18.36
C LEU A 34 4.90 -3.90 -18.47
N LEU A 35 3.66 -3.54 -18.74
CA LEU A 35 2.57 -4.49 -18.94
C LEU A 35 2.64 -5.15 -20.34
N PRO A 36 1.98 -6.29 -20.55
CA PRO A 36 1.87 -6.90 -21.88
C PRO A 36 1.23 -6.00 -22.93
N SER A 37 0.36 -5.09 -22.53
CA SER A 37 -0.25 -4.06 -23.36
C SER A 37 0.73 -2.98 -23.83
N LYS A 38 1.99 -3.00 -23.38
CA LYS A 38 3.05 -1.98 -23.55
C LYS A 38 2.84 -0.73 -22.70
N ASP A 39 1.81 -0.68 -21.88
CA ASP A 39 1.63 0.38 -20.89
C ASP A 39 2.65 0.22 -19.75
N THR A 40 2.98 1.33 -19.14
CA THR A 40 3.88 1.35 -17.97
C THR A 40 3.09 1.80 -16.75
N ILE A 41 3.23 1.07 -15.65
CA ILE A 41 2.63 1.42 -14.36
C ILE A 41 3.73 1.65 -13.31
N GLN A 42 3.42 2.42 -12.27
CA GLN A 42 4.26 2.62 -11.11
C GLN A 42 3.87 1.64 -10.01
N LEU A 43 4.84 0.93 -9.47
CA LEU A 43 4.68 0.04 -8.32
C LEU A 43 5.39 0.60 -7.10
N TYR A 44 4.72 0.54 -5.96
CA TYR A 44 5.30 0.74 -4.63
C TYR A 44 4.98 -0.48 -3.78
N SER A 45 6.01 -1.11 -3.24
CA SER A 45 5.85 -2.15 -2.23
C SER A 45 6.43 -1.62 -0.92
N ILE A 46 5.63 -1.65 0.14
CA ILE A 46 5.98 -1.06 1.44
C ILE A 46 5.74 -2.02 2.58
N HIS A 47 6.52 -1.86 3.64
CA HIS A 47 6.34 -2.56 4.90
C HIS A 47 6.82 -1.64 6.03
N PRO A 48 6.08 -0.55 6.32
CA PRO A 48 6.46 0.41 7.34
C PRO A 48 6.45 -0.21 8.74
N THR A 49 7.22 0.38 9.63
CA THR A 49 7.40 -0.11 11.00
C THR A 49 6.08 -0.15 11.76
N PRO A 50 5.71 -1.30 12.37
CA PRO A 50 4.55 -1.35 13.24
C PRO A 50 4.78 -0.50 14.50
N PRO A 51 3.74 0.09 15.09
CA PRO A 51 3.84 0.66 16.42
C PRO A 51 4.11 -0.46 17.43
N MET A 52 5.23 -0.38 18.13
CA MET A 52 5.65 -1.38 19.13
C MET A 52 5.88 -0.69 20.48
N PRO A 53 5.19 -1.09 21.56
CA PRO A 53 5.24 -0.39 22.84
C PRO A 53 6.64 -0.15 23.43
N GLN A 54 7.59 -1.05 23.11
CA GLN A 54 8.95 -1.01 23.67
C GLN A 54 9.96 -0.25 22.78
N HIS A 55 9.75 -0.16 21.47
CA HIS A 55 10.72 0.39 20.53
C HIS A 55 10.18 1.55 19.69
N ASN A 56 8.92 1.49 19.33
CA ASN A 56 8.24 2.52 18.55
C ASN A 56 6.78 2.61 19.01
N PRO A 57 6.50 3.21 20.19
CA PRO A 57 5.16 3.22 20.78
C PRO A 57 4.17 4.07 19.98
N LEU A 58 4.68 4.98 19.15
CA LEU A 58 3.86 5.84 18.28
C LEU A 58 3.87 5.31 16.86
N SER A 59 2.80 5.52 16.13
CA SER A 59 2.69 5.18 14.71
C SER A 59 3.41 6.19 13.78
N THR A 60 4.24 7.07 14.34
CA THR A 60 4.79 8.25 13.64
C THR A 60 5.58 7.88 12.39
N ASP A 61 6.47 6.88 12.48
CA ASP A 61 7.33 6.47 11.38
C ASP A 61 6.53 5.74 10.29
N ARG A 62 5.62 4.85 10.69
CA ARG A 62 4.65 4.20 9.80
C ARG A 62 3.83 5.24 9.04
N ASP A 63 3.21 6.16 9.77
CA ASP A 63 2.34 7.19 9.21
C ASP A 63 3.11 8.12 8.28
N SER A 64 4.37 8.47 8.64
CA SER A 64 5.26 9.26 7.80
C SER A 64 5.58 8.56 6.48
N GLU A 65 5.94 7.27 6.51
CA GLU A 65 6.21 6.50 5.31
C GLU A 65 4.96 6.39 4.42
N MET A 66 3.82 6.08 5.01
CA MET A 66 2.54 6.04 4.30
C MET A 66 2.24 7.36 3.59
N MET A 67 2.41 8.51 4.27
CA MET A 67 2.13 9.81 3.66
C MET A 67 3.14 10.18 2.56
N LYS A 68 4.39 9.77 2.67
CA LYS A 68 5.39 9.94 1.59
C LYS A 68 4.97 9.15 0.35
N ILE A 69 4.57 7.90 0.51
CA ILE A 69 4.08 7.05 -0.61
C ILE A 69 2.77 7.61 -1.19
N ALA A 70 1.84 8.09 -0.36
CA ALA A 70 0.61 8.73 -0.85
C ALA A 70 0.91 9.95 -1.73
N ASN A 71 1.85 10.81 -1.31
CA ASN A 71 2.26 11.96 -2.12
C ASN A 71 2.95 11.54 -3.43
N LEU A 72 3.82 10.52 -3.40
CA LEU A 72 4.44 9.96 -4.60
C LEU A 72 3.39 9.38 -5.55
N SER A 73 2.38 8.70 -5.01
CA SER A 73 1.27 8.15 -5.80
C SER A 73 0.48 9.25 -6.49
N ARG A 74 0.07 10.28 -5.76
CA ARG A 74 -0.70 11.42 -6.29
C ARG A 74 0.04 12.21 -7.38
N THR A 75 1.37 12.31 -7.27
CA THR A 75 2.21 13.04 -8.23
C THR A 75 2.76 12.17 -9.36
N SER A 76 2.44 10.88 -9.34
CA SER A 76 2.88 9.96 -10.40
C SER A 76 2.23 10.30 -11.74
N THR A 77 3.03 10.29 -12.81
CA THR A 77 2.56 10.39 -14.19
C THR A 77 2.10 9.05 -14.78
N TYR A 78 2.28 7.96 -14.02
CA TYR A 78 1.90 6.61 -14.40
C TYR A 78 0.78 6.12 -13.50
N PRO A 79 -0.11 5.24 -13.97
CA PRO A 79 -1.05 4.52 -13.13
C PRO A 79 -0.31 3.80 -12.00
N VAL A 80 -0.85 3.84 -10.78
CA VAL A 80 -0.16 3.42 -9.57
C VAL A 80 -0.78 2.17 -8.98
N LEU A 81 0.07 1.26 -8.51
CA LEU A 81 -0.29 0.15 -7.64
C LEU A 81 0.60 0.20 -6.40
N VAL A 82 0.00 0.26 -5.21
CA VAL A 82 0.71 0.18 -3.92
C VAL A 82 0.28 -1.09 -3.22
N MET A 83 1.24 -1.88 -2.70
CA MET A 83 0.94 -3.12 -1.99
C MET A 83 1.92 -3.35 -0.84
N GLY A 84 1.49 -4.14 0.13
CA GLY A 84 2.34 -4.59 1.23
C GLY A 84 1.59 -4.72 2.54
N ASP A 85 2.34 -5.07 3.58
CA ASP A 85 1.88 -4.97 4.96
C ASP A 85 2.06 -3.53 5.44
N PHE A 86 0.93 -2.86 5.67
CA PHE A 86 0.92 -1.46 6.11
C PHE A 86 1.03 -1.32 7.63
N ASN A 87 0.97 -2.44 8.36
CA ASN A 87 0.90 -2.44 9.83
C ASN A 87 -0.19 -1.50 10.38
N ASP A 88 -1.27 -1.34 9.60
CA ASP A 88 -2.42 -0.50 9.94
C ASP A 88 -3.72 -1.14 9.45
N VAL A 89 -4.79 -0.93 10.18
CA VAL A 89 -6.08 -1.52 9.81
C VAL A 89 -6.78 -0.70 8.73
N ALA A 90 -7.61 -1.37 7.94
CA ALA A 90 -8.33 -0.78 6.80
C ALA A 90 -9.20 0.44 7.14
N TRP A 91 -9.71 0.50 8.36
CA TRP A 91 -10.63 1.55 8.84
C TRP A 91 -9.95 2.62 9.67
N SER A 92 -8.64 2.63 9.77
CA SER A 92 -7.89 3.66 10.49
C SER A 92 -7.99 5.03 9.81
N ASN A 93 -7.76 6.06 10.59
CA ASN A 93 -7.67 7.43 10.07
C ASN A 93 -6.48 7.58 9.11
N THR A 94 -5.35 6.94 9.41
CA THR A 94 -4.13 7.01 8.59
C THR A 94 -4.32 6.30 7.26
N THR A 95 -4.89 5.07 7.25
CA THR A 95 -5.20 4.36 6.02
C THR A 95 -6.21 5.13 5.16
N SER A 96 -7.24 5.74 5.78
CA SER A 96 -8.20 6.59 5.07
C SER A 96 -7.54 7.86 4.50
N LEU A 97 -6.62 8.46 5.25
CA LEU A 97 -5.86 9.63 4.80
C LEU A 97 -4.94 9.25 3.63
N PHE A 98 -4.22 8.13 3.75
CA PHE A 98 -3.38 7.56 2.70
C PHE A 98 -4.15 7.40 1.38
N GLN A 99 -5.32 6.74 1.45
CA GLN A 99 -6.16 6.50 0.29
C GLN A 99 -6.59 7.81 -0.38
N ASN A 100 -7.07 8.79 0.41
CA ASN A 100 -7.55 10.06 -0.12
C ASN A 100 -6.41 10.91 -0.71
N VAL A 101 -5.28 11.03 0.02
CA VAL A 101 -4.12 11.83 -0.41
C VAL A 101 -3.44 11.22 -1.63
N GLY A 102 -3.33 9.88 -1.69
CA GLY A 102 -2.79 9.18 -2.84
C GLY A 102 -3.72 9.15 -4.06
N GLU A 103 -4.98 9.58 -3.91
CA GLU A 103 -6.04 9.43 -4.91
C GLU A 103 -6.17 7.99 -5.41
N LEU A 104 -6.15 7.04 -4.44
CA LEU A 104 -6.16 5.61 -4.70
C LEU A 104 -7.48 4.96 -4.28
N LEU A 105 -7.76 3.80 -4.86
CA LEU A 105 -8.91 2.96 -4.56
C LEU A 105 -8.45 1.77 -3.70
N ASP A 106 -9.13 1.53 -2.59
CA ASP A 106 -8.97 0.30 -1.80
C ASP A 106 -9.75 -0.82 -2.47
N ILE A 107 -9.07 -1.87 -2.87
CA ILE A 107 -9.68 -3.00 -3.59
C ILE A 107 -10.64 -3.84 -2.75
N ARG A 108 -10.60 -3.71 -1.41
CA ARG A 108 -11.49 -4.44 -0.48
C ARG A 108 -12.83 -3.73 -0.28
N LYS A 109 -12.88 -2.43 -0.56
CA LYS A 109 -14.04 -1.60 -0.24
C LYS A 109 -15.31 -2.13 -0.90
N GLY A 110 -16.31 -2.45 -0.04
CA GLY A 110 -17.57 -3.04 -0.48
C GLY A 110 -17.52 -4.53 -0.78
N ARG A 111 -16.41 -5.24 -0.49
CA ARG A 111 -16.22 -6.67 -0.80
C ARG A 111 -15.94 -7.54 0.41
N GLY A 112 -15.48 -6.98 1.51
CA GLY A 112 -15.16 -7.72 2.73
C GLY A 112 -13.97 -7.15 3.49
N VAL A 113 -13.66 -7.77 4.62
CA VAL A 113 -12.59 -7.30 5.51
C VAL A 113 -11.23 -7.84 5.08
N TYR A 114 -11.17 -9.08 4.62
CA TYR A 114 -9.93 -9.76 4.21
C TYR A 114 -8.83 -9.69 5.28
N ASN A 115 -9.10 -10.31 6.44
CA ASN A 115 -8.17 -10.33 7.56
C ASN A 115 -6.95 -11.20 7.24
N THR A 116 -5.80 -10.60 7.07
CA THR A 116 -4.54 -11.28 6.73
C THR A 116 -3.74 -11.67 7.95
N TYR A 117 -3.75 -10.86 9.00
CA TYR A 117 -3.06 -11.07 10.27
C TYR A 117 -4.09 -11.28 11.40
N ASN A 118 -3.95 -12.07 12.40
CA ASN A 118 -2.97 -13.10 12.67
C ASN A 118 -3.49 -14.46 12.13
N ALA A 119 -2.79 -15.07 11.18
CA ALA A 119 -3.20 -16.35 10.56
C ALA A 119 -3.32 -17.48 11.59
N ASN A 120 -2.50 -17.44 12.66
CA ASN A 120 -2.48 -18.42 13.75
C ASN A 120 -3.67 -18.30 14.72
N SER A 121 -4.51 -17.27 14.56
CA SER A 121 -5.69 -17.06 15.42
C SER A 121 -6.97 -17.26 14.61
N LEU A 122 -7.99 -17.90 15.21
CA LEU A 122 -9.31 -18.00 14.60
C LEU A 122 -10.21 -16.79 14.91
N ILE A 123 -9.88 -16.04 15.97
CA ILE A 123 -10.74 -14.98 16.51
C ILE A 123 -10.09 -13.60 16.32
N PHE A 124 -8.80 -13.47 16.62
CA PHE A 124 -8.09 -12.21 16.59
C PHE A 124 -7.36 -12.06 15.26
N ARG A 125 -8.07 -11.52 14.27
CA ARG A 125 -7.53 -11.27 12.91
C ARG A 125 -7.80 -9.85 12.45
N TRP A 126 -6.81 -9.24 11.78
CA TRP A 126 -6.87 -7.87 11.27
C TRP A 126 -6.41 -7.79 9.82
N PRO A 127 -6.97 -6.88 9.02
CA PRO A 127 -6.54 -6.64 7.64
C PRO A 127 -5.37 -5.63 7.64
N LEU A 128 -4.13 -6.12 7.77
CA LEU A 128 -2.93 -5.29 7.77
C LEU A 128 -2.27 -5.19 6.39
N ASP A 129 -2.49 -6.20 5.53
CA ASP A 129 -1.99 -6.20 4.17
C ASP A 129 -2.97 -5.53 3.23
N HIS A 130 -2.49 -4.55 2.49
CA HIS A 130 -3.32 -3.73 1.63
C HIS A 130 -2.83 -3.73 0.20
N ILE A 131 -3.76 -3.60 -0.72
CA ILE A 131 -3.50 -3.28 -2.12
C ILE A 131 -4.37 -2.08 -2.49
N PHE A 132 -3.72 -1.02 -2.91
CA PHE A 132 -4.35 0.19 -3.41
C PHE A 132 -3.99 0.40 -4.87
N CYS A 133 -4.92 0.87 -5.67
CA CYS A 133 -4.69 1.10 -7.09
C CYS A 133 -5.29 2.42 -7.56
N SER A 134 -4.72 2.98 -8.61
CA SER A 134 -5.30 4.11 -9.32
C SER A 134 -6.51 3.69 -10.16
N LYS A 135 -7.22 4.66 -10.67
CA LYS A 135 -8.54 4.50 -11.33
C LYS A 135 -8.51 3.70 -12.65
N GLU A 136 -7.36 3.41 -13.20
CA GLU A 136 -7.18 2.64 -14.43
C GLU A 136 -7.30 1.13 -14.23
N PHE A 137 -7.23 0.66 -12.97
CA PHE A 137 -7.31 -0.76 -12.63
C PHE A 137 -8.73 -1.16 -12.26
N ARG A 138 -9.20 -2.28 -12.81
CA ARG A 138 -10.45 -2.95 -12.42
C ARG A 138 -10.14 -4.24 -11.70
N LEU A 139 -10.65 -4.38 -10.49
CA LEU A 139 -10.50 -5.62 -9.74
C LEU A 139 -11.40 -6.70 -10.36
N ILE A 140 -10.79 -7.81 -10.79
CA ILE A 140 -11.49 -9.00 -11.28
C ILE A 140 -11.76 -9.96 -10.13
N SER A 141 -10.76 -10.21 -9.29
CA SER A 141 -10.92 -11.09 -8.12
C SER A 141 -9.97 -10.69 -7.01
N LEU A 142 -10.41 -10.92 -5.78
CA LEU A 142 -9.62 -10.76 -4.55
C LEU A 142 -9.90 -11.97 -3.67
N LYS A 143 -8.85 -12.60 -3.15
CA LYS A 143 -8.97 -13.74 -2.23
C LYS A 143 -7.75 -13.82 -1.32
N LEU A 144 -7.95 -14.39 -0.14
CA LEU A 144 -6.87 -14.84 0.72
C LEU A 144 -6.44 -16.24 0.27
N GLY A 145 -5.14 -16.52 0.41
CA GLY A 145 -4.58 -17.84 0.22
C GLY A 145 -4.74 -18.74 1.43
N GLU A 146 -4.25 -19.95 1.27
CA GLU A 146 -4.13 -20.92 2.37
C GLU A 146 -3.00 -20.50 3.32
N ASP A 147 -3.03 -21.05 4.53
CA ASP A 147 -1.96 -20.89 5.50
C ASP A 147 -0.66 -21.51 4.94
N ILE A 148 0.41 -20.73 4.97
CA ILE A 148 1.75 -21.11 4.49
C ILE A 148 2.77 -21.16 5.63
N ASN A 149 2.32 -21.37 6.87
CA ASN A 149 3.13 -21.29 8.10
C ASN A 149 3.71 -19.88 8.34
N SER A 150 2.99 -18.86 7.97
CA SER A 150 3.25 -17.46 8.29
C SER A 150 2.16 -16.96 9.23
N ASP A 151 2.45 -15.92 10.00
CA ASP A 151 1.43 -15.20 10.78
C ASP A 151 0.55 -14.29 9.91
N HIS A 152 0.89 -14.16 8.61
CA HIS A 152 0.04 -13.52 7.60
C HIS A 152 -0.44 -14.50 6.53
N LEU A 153 -1.71 -14.37 6.12
CA LEU A 153 -2.26 -15.10 4.98
C LEU A 153 -1.89 -14.39 3.67
N PRO A 154 -1.50 -15.12 2.63
CA PRO A 154 -1.24 -14.55 1.31
C PRO A 154 -2.49 -13.86 0.74
N THR A 155 -2.31 -12.70 0.14
CA THR A 155 -3.37 -11.98 -0.57
C THR A 155 -3.16 -12.07 -2.07
N TYR A 156 -4.20 -12.49 -2.80
CA TYR A 156 -4.21 -12.57 -4.26
C TYR A 156 -5.22 -11.60 -4.84
N ALA A 157 -4.75 -10.71 -5.71
CA ALA A 157 -5.61 -9.82 -6.48
C ALA A 157 -5.35 -9.98 -7.97
N LYS A 158 -6.42 -10.05 -8.76
CA LYS A 158 -6.35 -10.05 -10.21
C LYS A 158 -7.04 -8.79 -10.73
N PHE A 159 -6.36 -8.10 -11.64
CA PHE A 159 -6.85 -6.87 -12.26
C PHE A 159 -6.93 -7.00 -13.78
N SER A 160 -7.86 -6.26 -14.38
CA SER A 160 -7.70 -5.75 -15.74
C SER A 160 -7.20 -4.32 -15.68
N PHE A 161 -6.46 -3.93 -16.70
CA PHE A 161 -5.97 -2.55 -16.88
C PHE A 161 -6.75 -1.90 -17.99
N GLU A 162 -7.59 -0.92 -17.65
CA GLU A 162 -8.61 -0.32 -18.52
C GLU A 162 -8.55 1.21 -18.41
N PRO A 163 -7.48 1.85 -18.92
CA PRO A 163 -7.30 3.30 -18.80
C PRO A 163 -8.41 4.10 -19.50
N GLU A 164 -9.01 3.56 -20.56
CA GLU A 164 -10.12 4.17 -21.29
C GLU A 164 -11.39 4.29 -20.44
N LYS A 165 -11.54 3.46 -19.42
CA LYS A 165 -12.66 3.48 -18.47
C LYS A 165 -12.35 4.16 -17.15
N ALA A 166 -11.20 4.83 -17.04
CA ALA A 166 -10.76 5.46 -15.79
C ALA A 166 -11.78 6.48 -15.22
N ALA A 167 -12.59 7.08 -16.08
CA ALA A 167 -13.64 8.02 -15.68
C ALA A 167 -14.81 7.39 -14.92
N GLU A 168 -15.03 6.07 -15.06
CA GLU A 168 -16.16 5.36 -14.44
C GLU A 168 -15.95 5.07 -12.94
N GLN A 169 -14.70 5.15 -12.44
CA GLN A 169 -14.40 5.03 -11.02
C GLN A 169 -13.41 6.13 -10.60
N GLN A 170 -13.87 6.98 -9.71
CA GLN A 170 -13.04 8.09 -9.24
C GLN A 170 -12.65 7.89 -7.77
N PRO A 171 -11.37 7.95 -7.45
CA PRO A 171 -10.94 8.02 -6.06
C PRO A 171 -11.45 9.32 -5.44
N LYS A 172 -11.59 9.30 -4.12
CA LYS A 172 -11.95 10.50 -3.38
C LYS A 172 -10.77 11.48 -3.42
N LYS A 173 -11.03 12.71 -3.85
CA LYS A 173 -10.02 13.78 -3.78
C LYS A 173 -9.78 14.23 -2.34
N PRO A 174 -8.53 14.49 -1.96
CA PRO A 174 -8.23 15.02 -0.63
C PRO A 174 -8.70 16.46 -0.48
N SER A 175 -9.17 16.81 0.72
CA SER A 175 -9.40 18.20 1.10
C SER A 175 -8.06 18.90 1.40
N GLU A 176 -8.04 20.23 1.41
CA GLU A 176 -6.86 21.02 1.81
C GLU A 176 -6.37 20.66 3.21
N ARG A 177 -7.30 20.43 4.14
CA ARG A 177 -6.97 19.96 5.50
C ARG A 177 -6.24 18.62 5.48
N GLN A 178 -6.68 17.68 4.64
CA GLN A 178 -6.03 16.37 4.49
C GLN A 178 -4.64 16.49 3.87
N LEU A 179 -4.47 17.34 2.87
CA LEU A 179 -3.16 17.61 2.27
C LEU A 179 -2.19 18.23 3.27
N LYS A 180 -2.67 19.19 4.08
CA LYS A 180 -1.88 19.79 5.15
C LYS A 180 -1.47 18.75 6.20
N ASN A 181 -2.42 17.95 6.68
CA ASN A 181 -2.16 16.91 7.67
C ASN A 181 -1.15 15.87 7.14
N ALA A 182 -1.32 15.41 5.90
CA ALA A 182 -0.39 14.47 5.27
C ALA A 182 1.02 15.05 5.13
N LYS A 183 1.14 16.34 4.79
CA LYS A 183 2.44 17.02 4.73
C LYS A 183 3.10 17.07 6.10
N GLU A 184 2.35 17.40 7.16
CA GLU A 184 2.85 17.41 8.52
C GLU A 184 3.29 16.02 8.99
N GLN A 185 2.52 14.97 8.69
CA GLN A 185 2.88 13.59 9.04
C GLN A 185 4.11 13.11 8.25
N ALA A 186 4.22 13.43 6.96
CA ALA A 186 5.33 13.01 6.12
C ALA A 186 6.72 13.50 6.59
N VAL A 187 6.78 14.59 7.37
CA VAL A 187 8.04 15.12 7.91
C VAL A 187 8.31 14.71 9.35
N ARG A 188 7.34 14.13 10.04
CA ARG A 188 7.54 13.60 11.38
C ARG A 188 8.30 12.28 11.30
N VAL A 189 9.36 12.18 12.06
CA VAL A 189 10.11 10.94 12.31
C VAL A 189 10.33 10.85 13.81
N GLN A 190 10.29 9.65 14.32
CA GLN A 190 10.65 9.42 15.71
C GLN A 190 12.18 9.51 15.82
N LEU A 191 12.67 10.39 16.71
CA LEU A 191 14.10 10.57 17.00
C LEU A 191 14.59 9.50 17.96
#